data_c96dda16614269a7f8a1154d72580974
#
_entry.id   c96dda16614269a7f8a1154d72580974
#
_cell.length_a   1.000
_cell.length_b   1.000
_cell.length_c   1.000
_cell.angle_alpha   90.00
_cell.angle_beta   90.00
_cell.angle_gamma   90.00
#
_symmetry.space_group_name_H-M   'P 1'
#
loop_
_entity.id
_entity.type
_entity.pdbx_description
1 polymer ?
#
loop_
_entity_poly.entity_id
_entity_poly.type
_entity_poly.pdbx_seq_one_letter_code
_entity_poly.pdbx_strand_id
1 'polypeptide(L)'
;VAKSDCVFQLGTQAMSDTVWHQMKKLVKEGLIGQPLSGEAGFFRTGDWGERGMRIDDKNAKPGKDLNWEAFLGDSPKRPFSVDRYFRWRLFEDYAGGPVTDLYPHCLTQVVDILGVGMPEMVVATGGIHRYEYELREVPDTPNLIAQYPEKVTISVLATQANADQTTDTPGAGPRSP
;
A
#
# COMPACT_ATOMS: atom_id res chain seq x y z
N VAL A 1 -13.18 -19.75 -2.10
CA VAL A 1 -12.17 -20.49 -1.32
C VAL A 1 -12.86 -21.34 -0.25
N ALA A 2 -13.69 -20.74 0.64
CA ALA A 2 -14.34 -21.49 1.74
C ALA A 2 -15.24 -22.68 1.30
N LYS A 3 -15.63 -22.76 0.04
CA LYS A 3 -16.44 -23.83 -0.55
C LYS A 3 -15.69 -24.66 -1.60
N SER A 4 -14.37 -24.63 -1.59
CA SER A 4 -13.50 -25.34 -2.53
C SER A 4 -12.26 -25.86 -1.83
N ASP A 5 -11.59 -26.85 -2.43
CA ASP A 5 -10.32 -27.40 -1.94
C ASP A 5 -9.11 -26.54 -2.36
N CYS A 6 -9.35 -25.34 -2.87
CA CYS A 6 -8.28 -24.43 -3.29
C CYS A 6 -7.63 -23.76 -2.08
N VAL A 7 -6.31 -23.67 -2.12
CA VAL A 7 -5.51 -22.88 -1.17
C VAL A 7 -5.39 -21.46 -1.72
N PHE A 8 -5.75 -20.47 -0.90
CA PHE A 8 -5.58 -19.06 -1.22
C PHE A 8 -4.62 -18.43 -0.21
N GLN A 9 -3.54 -17.86 -0.70
CA GLN A 9 -2.54 -17.17 0.11
C GLN A 9 -2.43 -15.71 -0.35
N LEU A 10 -2.61 -14.78 0.58
CA LEU A 10 -2.35 -13.38 0.34
C LEU A 10 -0.83 -13.12 0.45
N GLY A 11 -0.25 -12.50 -0.59
CA GLY A 11 1.19 -12.26 -0.68
C GLY A 11 1.61 -10.95 -0.01
N THR A 12 1.70 -10.92 1.33
CA THR A 12 2.32 -9.80 2.04
C THR A 12 3.80 -10.12 2.25
N GLN A 13 4.68 -9.43 1.51
CA GLN A 13 6.12 -9.66 1.57
C GLN A 13 6.66 -9.39 2.97
N ALA A 14 7.79 -10.01 3.28
CA ALA A 14 8.54 -9.91 4.51
C ALA A 14 7.86 -10.42 5.80
N MET A 15 6.58 -10.79 5.79
CA MET A 15 5.90 -11.32 6.98
C MET A 15 6.50 -12.65 7.46
N SER A 16 7.19 -13.39 6.59
CA SER A 16 7.89 -14.63 6.94
C SER A 16 9.39 -14.42 7.19
N ASP A 17 9.87 -13.18 7.21
CA ASP A 17 11.27 -12.88 7.47
C ASP A 17 11.60 -13.08 8.95
N THR A 18 12.72 -13.77 9.20
CA THR A 18 13.18 -14.08 10.56
C THR A 18 13.45 -12.85 11.41
N VAL A 19 13.85 -11.74 10.81
CA VAL A 19 14.09 -10.47 11.51
C VAL A 19 12.80 -9.97 12.15
N TRP A 20 11.68 -9.97 11.42
CA TRP A 20 10.38 -9.53 11.95
C TRP A 20 9.88 -10.46 13.06
N HIS A 21 10.06 -11.76 12.92
CA HIS A 21 9.74 -12.72 13.98
C HIS A 21 10.57 -12.50 15.25
N GLN A 22 11.86 -12.19 15.11
CA GLN A 22 12.73 -11.86 16.25
C GLN A 22 12.29 -10.54 16.91
N MET A 23 12.02 -9.49 16.13
CA MET A 23 11.51 -8.23 16.67
C MET A 23 10.21 -8.42 17.44
N LYS A 24 9.24 -9.12 16.88
CA LYS A 24 7.99 -9.47 17.54
C LYS A 24 8.21 -10.17 18.89
N LYS A 25 9.12 -11.15 18.90
CA LYS A 25 9.48 -11.88 20.12
C LYS A 25 10.05 -10.94 21.19
N LEU A 26 11.02 -10.09 20.83
CA LEU A 26 11.68 -9.17 21.76
C LEU A 26 10.70 -8.13 22.33
N VAL A 27 9.82 -7.59 21.50
CA VAL A 27 8.76 -6.66 21.95
C VAL A 27 7.82 -7.36 22.92
N LYS A 28 7.38 -8.58 22.62
CA LYS A 28 6.51 -9.38 23.49
C LYS A 28 7.17 -9.75 24.82
N GLU A 29 8.48 -9.96 24.83
CA GLU A 29 9.28 -10.21 26.05
C GLU A 29 9.54 -8.94 26.87
N GLY A 30 9.09 -7.79 26.41
CA GLY A 30 9.18 -6.52 27.13
C GLY A 30 10.51 -5.79 26.99
N LEU A 31 11.34 -6.12 26.00
CA LEU A 31 12.66 -5.49 25.80
C LEU A 31 12.61 -3.96 25.72
N ILE A 32 11.55 -3.42 25.12
CA ILE A 32 11.35 -1.96 24.98
C ILE A 32 10.30 -1.41 25.95
N GLY A 33 9.84 -2.23 26.91
CA GLY A 33 8.71 -1.89 27.77
C GLY A 33 7.37 -1.89 27.02
N GLN A 34 6.41 -1.09 27.49
CA GLN A 34 5.12 -0.92 26.83
C GLN A 34 5.27 -0.01 25.60
N PRO A 35 5.05 -0.49 24.38
CA PRO A 35 5.01 0.37 23.22
C PRO A 35 3.85 1.36 23.32
N LEU A 36 4.09 2.63 23.06
CA LEU A 36 3.07 3.68 23.02
C LEU A 36 2.82 4.20 21.61
N SER A 37 3.82 4.05 20.74
CA SER A 37 3.71 4.48 19.35
C SER A 37 4.47 3.56 18.41
N GLY A 38 4.02 3.52 17.17
CA GLY A 38 4.72 2.93 16.03
C GLY A 38 4.72 3.89 14.85
N GLU A 39 5.74 3.81 14.05
CA GLU A 39 5.85 4.60 12.82
C GLU A 39 6.21 3.69 11.66
N ALA A 40 5.53 3.89 10.54
CA ALA A 40 5.77 3.18 9.31
C ALA A 40 5.60 4.12 8.12
N GLY A 41 6.14 3.76 6.96
CA GLY A 41 5.95 4.60 5.80
C GLY A 41 6.55 4.06 4.52
N PHE A 42 6.18 4.74 3.44
CA PHE A 42 6.72 4.53 2.11
C PHE A 42 7.16 5.86 1.51
N PHE A 43 8.46 5.97 1.25
CA PHE A 43 9.06 7.15 0.65
C PHE A 43 9.80 6.73 -0.62
N ARG A 44 9.35 7.22 -1.75
CA ARG A 44 9.99 6.93 -3.04
C ARG A 44 9.77 8.06 -4.03
N THR A 45 10.64 8.15 -5.03
CA THR A 45 10.44 9.03 -6.17
C THR A 45 9.89 8.23 -7.35
N GLY A 46 8.76 8.64 -7.87
CA GLY A 46 8.08 8.03 -9.03
C GLY A 46 6.78 7.30 -8.68
N ASP A 47 5.84 7.36 -9.60
CA ASP A 47 4.53 6.71 -9.47
C ASP A 47 4.50 5.36 -10.23
N TRP A 48 5.38 4.46 -9.84
CA TRP A 48 5.61 3.19 -10.51
C TRP A 48 4.41 2.24 -10.50
N GLY A 49 3.52 2.38 -9.54
CA GLY A 49 2.34 1.53 -9.40
C GLY A 49 1.12 2.06 -10.15
N GLU A 50 1.15 3.32 -10.57
CA GLU A 50 0.01 4.01 -11.19
C GLU A 50 0.30 4.33 -12.67
N ARG A 51 0.70 5.56 -12.97
CA ARG A 51 1.00 5.98 -14.35
C ARG A 51 2.19 5.26 -14.95
N GLY A 52 3.17 4.87 -14.13
CA GLY A 52 4.34 4.11 -14.56
C GLY A 52 4.03 2.71 -15.10
N MET A 53 2.81 2.20 -14.91
CA MET A 53 2.40 0.94 -15.52
C MET A 53 2.39 1.07 -17.04
N ARG A 54 3.08 0.13 -17.66
CA ARG A 54 3.19 0.08 -19.11
C ARG A 54 1.84 -0.24 -19.76
N ILE A 55 1.55 0.41 -20.86
CA ILE A 55 0.48 0.00 -21.79
C ILE A 55 1.11 -0.91 -22.82
N ASP A 56 0.91 -2.21 -22.67
CA ASP A 56 1.52 -3.22 -23.54
C ASP A 56 0.91 -3.22 -24.93
N ASP A 57 -0.39 -2.96 -25.04
CA ASP A 57 -1.08 -2.81 -26.31
C ASP A 57 -2.03 -1.62 -26.30
N LYS A 58 -1.66 -0.55 -27.01
CA LYS A 58 -2.49 0.66 -27.15
C LYS A 58 -3.75 0.43 -28.00
N ASN A 59 -3.79 -0.64 -28.77
CA ASN A 59 -4.93 -1.00 -29.63
C ASN A 59 -5.78 -2.12 -29.02
N ALA A 60 -5.51 -2.49 -27.77
CA ALA A 60 -6.28 -3.52 -27.07
C ALA A 60 -7.78 -3.25 -27.13
N LYS A 61 -8.54 -4.31 -27.32
CA LYS A 61 -10.00 -4.29 -27.37
C LYS A 61 -10.56 -5.51 -26.65
N PRO A 62 -11.74 -5.39 -26.02
CA PRO A 62 -12.44 -6.55 -25.49
C PRO A 62 -12.66 -7.63 -26.55
N GLY A 63 -12.45 -8.88 -26.19
CA GLY A 63 -12.55 -10.02 -27.09
C GLY A 63 -12.11 -11.31 -26.38
N LYS A 64 -11.69 -12.29 -27.19
CA LYS A 64 -11.28 -13.61 -26.68
C LYS A 64 -10.15 -13.53 -25.65
N ASP A 65 -9.19 -12.63 -25.86
CA ASP A 65 -7.98 -12.52 -25.05
C ASP A 65 -8.08 -11.45 -23.96
N LEU A 66 -9.14 -10.62 -23.96
CA LEU A 66 -9.41 -9.60 -22.98
C LEU A 66 -10.89 -9.59 -22.60
N ASN A 67 -11.20 -10.13 -21.43
CA ASN A 67 -12.54 -10.13 -20.88
C ASN A 67 -12.76 -8.92 -19.97
N TRP A 68 -13.27 -7.83 -20.56
CA TRP A 68 -13.50 -6.57 -19.85
C TRP A 68 -14.55 -6.69 -18.72
N GLU A 69 -15.60 -7.47 -18.96
CA GLU A 69 -16.65 -7.68 -17.95
C GLU A 69 -16.13 -8.44 -16.73
N ALA A 70 -15.31 -9.47 -16.97
CA ALA A 70 -14.67 -10.20 -15.87
C ALA A 70 -13.64 -9.32 -15.12
N PHE A 71 -12.94 -8.43 -15.82
CA PHE A 71 -12.05 -7.45 -15.18
C PHE A 71 -12.82 -6.50 -14.27
N LEU A 72 -13.95 -5.98 -14.72
CA LEU A 72 -14.79 -5.09 -13.91
C LEU A 72 -15.33 -5.77 -12.66
N GLY A 73 -15.67 -7.06 -12.73
CA GLY A 73 -16.27 -7.76 -11.61
C GLY A 73 -17.50 -7.02 -11.07
N ASP A 74 -17.49 -6.67 -9.79
CA ASP A 74 -18.53 -5.92 -9.11
C ASP A 74 -18.37 -4.39 -9.19
N SER A 75 -17.29 -3.91 -9.81
CA SER A 75 -17.06 -2.47 -10.00
C SER A 75 -18.09 -1.85 -10.94
N PRO A 76 -18.26 -0.51 -10.92
CA PRO A 76 -19.19 0.18 -11.82
C PRO A 76 -18.98 -0.19 -13.28
N LYS A 77 -20.06 -0.50 -13.98
CA LYS A 77 -19.99 -0.85 -15.40
C LYS A 77 -19.64 0.38 -16.22
N ARG A 78 -18.50 0.31 -16.90
CA ARG A 78 -17.95 1.38 -17.72
C ARG A 78 -17.57 0.87 -19.11
N PRO A 79 -17.61 1.73 -20.14
CA PRO A 79 -17.00 1.41 -21.42
C PRO A 79 -15.53 1.02 -21.27
N PHE A 80 -15.07 0.14 -22.12
CA PHE A 80 -13.66 -0.23 -22.13
C PHE A 80 -12.76 0.99 -22.39
N SER A 81 -11.67 1.05 -21.63
CA SER A 81 -10.60 2.02 -21.80
C SER A 81 -9.26 1.31 -21.63
N VAL A 82 -8.34 1.55 -22.53
CA VAL A 82 -6.97 1.02 -22.48
C VAL A 82 -6.28 1.46 -21.18
N ASP A 83 -6.43 2.73 -20.81
CA ASP A 83 -5.85 3.24 -19.57
C ASP A 83 -6.48 2.59 -18.34
N ARG A 84 -7.79 2.43 -18.30
CA ARG A 84 -8.46 1.75 -17.17
C ARG A 84 -8.05 0.30 -17.03
N TYR A 85 -7.73 -0.37 -18.11
CA TYR A 85 -7.28 -1.76 -18.08
C TYR A 85 -5.81 -1.89 -17.66
N PHE A 86 -4.89 -1.18 -18.33
CA PHE A 86 -3.47 -1.30 -18.06
C PHE A 86 -2.97 -0.46 -16.89
N ARG A 87 -3.64 0.67 -16.61
CA ARG A 87 -3.30 1.60 -15.53
C ARG A 87 -4.39 1.68 -14.46
N TRP A 88 -4.99 0.55 -14.13
CA TRP A 88 -6.12 0.44 -13.23
C TRP A 88 -5.87 1.07 -11.84
N ARG A 89 -4.62 1.14 -11.40
CA ARG A 89 -4.24 1.78 -10.13
C ARG A 89 -4.49 3.28 -10.08
N LEU A 90 -4.76 3.94 -11.20
CA LEU A 90 -5.13 5.36 -11.25
C LEU A 90 -6.55 5.63 -10.80
N PHE A 91 -7.41 4.62 -10.81
CA PHE A 91 -8.86 4.78 -10.72
C PHE A 91 -9.42 4.24 -9.42
N GLU A 92 -10.25 5.03 -8.74
CA GLU A 92 -10.88 4.66 -7.47
C GLU A 92 -11.83 3.46 -7.60
N ASP A 93 -12.38 3.21 -8.78
CA ASP A 93 -13.19 2.04 -9.05
C ASP A 93 -12.45 0.72 -8.78
N TYR A 94 -11.12 0.70 -8.86
CA TYR A 94 -10.30 -0.51 -8.81
C TYR A 94 -9.20 -0.47 -7.74
N ALA A 95 -8.84 0.71 -7.26
CA ALA A 95 -7.71 0.88 -6.35
C ALA A 95 -7.94 2.06 -5.39
N GLY A 96 -7.31 2.01 -4.23
CA GLY A 96 -7.27 3.12 -3.27
C GLY A 96 -5.89 3.79 -3.20
N GLY A 97 -5.14 3.74 -4.30
CA GLY A 97 -3.79 4.30 -4.37
C GLY A 97 -2.81 3.67 -3.38
N PRO A 98 -1.81 4.42 -2.90
CA PRO A 98 -0.80 3.93 -1.95
C PRO A 98 -1.37 3.35 -0.66
N VAL A 99 -2.55 3.78 -0.23
CA VAL A 99 -3.19 3.29 0.99
C VAL A 99 -3.51 1.80 0.89
N THR A 100 -4.01 1.35 -0.23
CA THR A 100 -4.36 -0.06 -0.43
C THR A 100 -3.26 -0.88 -1.08
N ASP A 101 -2.32 -0.23 -1.78
CA ASP A 101 -1.26 -0.90 -2.53
C ASP A 101 0.08 -0.97 -1.75
N LEU A 102 0.44 0.08 -1.01
CA LEU A 102 1.72 0.18 -0.32
C LEU A 102 1.65 0.02 1.21
N TYR A 103 0.64 0.60 1.86
CA TYR A 103 0.54 0.54 3.31
C TYR A 103 0.43 -0.87 3.88
N PRO A 104 -0.25 -1.83 3.25
CA PRO A 104 -0.28 -3.20 3.76
C PRO A 104 1.11 -3.80 3.94
N HIS A 105 2.10 -3.41 3.13
CA HIS A 105 3.45 -3.94 3.23
C HIS A 105 4.22 -3.47 4.46
N CYS A 106 3.99 -2.25 4.94
CA CYS A 106 4.65 -1.73 6.14
C CYS A 106 3.77 -1.81 7.40
N LEU A 107 2.49 -1.48 7.28
CA LEU A 107 1.57 -1.46 8.41
C LEU A 107 1.35 -2.86 9.00
N THR A 108 1.21 -3.89 8.16
CA THR A 108 1.00 -5.27 8.63
C THR A 108 2.14 -5.73 9.53
N GLN A 109 3.38 -5.36 9.21
CA GLN A 109 4.56 -5.69 10.02
C GLN A 109 4.49 -5.01 11.38
N VAL A 110 4.20 -3.71 11.42
CA VAL A 110 4.11 -2.95 12.68
C VAL A 110 2.97 -3.46 13.56
N VAL A 111 1.81 -3.69 12.98
CA VAL A 111 0.64 -4.25 13.68
C VAL A 111 0.96 -5.61 14.28
N ASP A 112 1.62 -6.49 13.52
CA ASP A 112 2.00 -7.83 13.98
C ASP A 112 3.07 -7.79 15.11
N ILE A 113 4.09 -6.92 14.98
CA ILE A 113 5.15 -6.76 15.99
C ILE A 113 4.58 -6.21 17.30
N LEU A 114 3.73 -5.20 17.21
CA LEU A 114 3.12 -4.56 18.39
C LEU A 114 2.00 -5.41 19.00
N GLY A 115 1.46 -6.38 18.25
CA GLY A 115 0.38 -7.25 18.71
C GLY A 115 -0.95 -6.52 18.86
N VAL A 116 -1.18 -5.47 18.10
CA VAL A 116 -2.43 -4.68 18.12
C VAL A 116 -3.46 -5.24 17.14
N GLY A 117 -4.74 -5.02 17.44
CA GLY A 117 -5.86 -5.50 16.64
C GLY A 117 -6.36 -4.48 15.62
N MET A 118 -7.67 -4.22 15.65
CA MET A 118 -8.31 -3.19 14.82
C MET A 118 -8.22 -1.82 15.51
N PRO A 119 -7.92 -0.75 14.79
CA PRO A 119 -7.91 0.58 15.37
C PRO A 119 -9.34 1.02 15.75
N GLU A 120 -9.48 1.78 16.83
CA GLU A 120 -10.73 2.41 17.23
C GLU A 120 -10.96 3.77 16.56
N MET A 121 -9.88 4.41 16.11
CA MET A 121 -9.93 5.68 15.39
C MET A 121 -8.83 5.75 14.33
N VAL A 122 -9.18 6.27 13.16
CA VAL A 122 -8.23 6.61 12.10
C VAL A 122 -8.50 8.02 11.59
N VAL A 123 -7.47 8.82 11.52
CA VAL A 123 -7.49 10.13 10.88
C VAL A 123 -6.52 10.11 9.72
N ALA A 124 -6.95 10.59 8.56
CA ALA A 124 -6.13 10.59 7.36
C ALA A 124 -6.20 11.93 6.63
N THR A 125 -5.12 12.24 5.95
CA THR A 125 -5.02 13.38 5.03
C THR A 125 -4.21 12.95 3.81
N GLY A 126 -4.42 13.61 2.69
CA GLY A 126 -3.67 13.31 1.48
C GLY A 126 -4.28 13.97 0.25
N GLY A 127 -3.61 13.78 -0.86
CA GLY A 127 -4.06 14.32 -2.13
C GLY A 127 -3.11 13.97 -3.28
N ILE A 128 -3.42 14.51 -4.44
CA ILE A 128 -2.56 14.48 -5.61
C ILE A 128 -1.69 15.72 -5.53
N HIS A 129 -0.46 15.58 -5.05
CA HIS A 129 0.44 16.73 -4.78
C HIS A 129 1.60 16.84 -5.77
N ARG A 130 1.98 15.75 -6.39
CA ARG A 130 3.15 15.71 -7.28
C ARG A 130 2.84 15.20 -8.68
N TYR A 131 2.07 14.13 -8.79
CA TYR A 131 1.80 13.46 -10.06
C TYR A 131 0.39 13.75 -10.52
N GLU A 132 0.11 15.04 -10.74
CA GLU A 132 -1.15 15.52 -11.28
C GLU A 132 -1.23 15.27 -12.78
N TYR A 133 -2.26 14.56 -13.20
CA TYR A 133 -2.62 14.36 -14.61
C TYR A 133 -4.09 13.91 -14.73
N GLU A 134 -4.67 14.17 -15.89
CA GLU A 134 -6.11 14.12 -16.15
C GLU A 134 -6.81 12.83 -15.69
N LEU A 135 -6.14 11.68 -15.79
CA LEU A 135 -6.76 10.39 -15.49
C LEU A 135 -6.59 9.94 -14.03
N ARG A 136 -5.82 10.64 -13.22
CA ARG A 136 -5.55 10.22 -11.84
C ARG A 136 -6.69 10.61 -10.90
N GLU A 137 -7.25 9.61 -10.24
CA GLU A 137 -8.30 9.78 -9.22
C GLU A 137 -7.74 9.55 -7.80
N VAL A 138 -6.69 8.73 -7.65
CA VAL A 138 -6.13 8.33 -6.35
C VAL A 138 -5.00 9.24 -5.88
N PRO A 139 -4.82 9.45 -4.57
CA PRO A 139 -3.74 10.27 -4.02
C PRO A 139 -2.35 9.69 -4.31
N ASP A 140 -1.34 10.55 -4.37
CA ASP A 140 0.08 10.16 -4.42
C ASP A 140 0.81 10.38 -3.08
N THR A 141 0.21 11.13 -2.18
CA THR A 141 0.80 11.51 -0.89
C THR A 141 -0.27 11.40 0.21
N PRO A 142 -0.67 10.18 0.62
CA PRO A 142 -1.55 9.98 1.76
C PRO A 142 -0.75 9.83 3.06
N ASN A 143 -1.35 10.27 4.18
CA ASN A 143 -0.82 10.08 5.52
C ASN A 143 -1.96 9.69 6.44
N LEU A 144 -1.71 8.85 7.44
CA LEU A 144 -2.70 8.49 8.43
C LEU A 144 -2.10 8.32 9.82
N ILE A 145 -2.97 8.50 10.83
CA ILE A 145 -2.70 8.17 12.22
C ILE A 145 -3.83 7.29 12.70
N ALA A 146 -3.50 6.14 13.27
CA ALA A 146 -4.44 5.17 13.81
C ALA A 146 -4.22 4.98 15.32
N GLN A 147 -5.29 5.08 16.09
CA GLN A 147 -5.29 4.84 17.53
C GLN A 147 -5.90 3.47 17.82
N TYR A 148 -5.25 2.71 18.69
CA TYR A 148 -5.62 1.34 19.02
C TYR A 148 -6.06 1.22 20.49
N PRO A 149 -7.02 0.31 20.80
CA PRO A 149 -7.46 0.05 22.17
C PRO A 149 -6.33 -0.34 23.13
N GLU A 150 -5.25 -0.93 22.60
CA GLU A 150 -4.07 -1.33 23.34
C GLU A 150 -3.20 -0.14 23.79
N LYS A 151 -3.70 1.10 23.67
CA LYS A 151 -3.02 2.36 23.99
C LYS A 151 -1.77 2.62 23.15
N VAL A 152 -1.83 2.20 21.90
CA VAL A 152 -0.79 2.43 20.90
C VAL A 152 -1.34 3.33 19.81
N THR A 153 -0.52 4.27 19.35
CA THR A 153 -0.80 5.08 18.16
C THR A 153 0.18 4.70 17.06
N ILE A 154 -0.32 4.40 15.87
CA ILE A 154 0.53 4.12 14.70
C ILE A 154 0.35 5.24 13.68
N SER A 155 1.48 5.86 13.28
CA SER A 155 1.54 6.84 12.20
C SER A 155 2.07 6.17 10.94
N VAL A 156 1.38 6.36 9.81
CA VAL A 156 1.85 5.91 8.50
C VAL A 156 2.01 7.12 7.60
N LEU A 157 3.24 7.38 7.22
CA LEU A 157 3.61 8.52 6.40
C LEU A 157 4.11 8.01 5.04
N ALA A 158 3.61 8.59 3.95
CA ALA A 158 4.04 8.18 2.64
C ALA A 158 3.98 9.30 1.60
N THR A 159 4.92 9.26 0.70
CA THR A 159 4.89 10.06 -0.52
C THR A 159 5.59 9.34 -1.67
N GLN A 160 5.10 9.54 -2.86
CA GLN A 160 5.76 9.12 -4.10
C GLN A 160 6.64 10.23 -4.70
N ALA A 161 6.75 11.37 -4.03
CA ALA A 161 7.46 12.54 -4.52
C ALA A 161 8.90 12.66 -4.02
N ASN A 162 9.27 11.94 -2.96
CA ASN A 162 10.57 12.01 -2.32
C ASN A 162 10.99 10.64 -1.79
N ALA A 163 12.19 10.21 -2.14
CA ALA A 163 12.79 8.98 -1.63
C ALA A 163 13.60 9.22 -0.34
N ASP A 164 13.85 10.48 0.04
CA ASP A 164 14.61 10.80 1.23
C ASP A 164 13.73 10.68 2.47
N GLN A 165 13.99 9.68 3.26
CA GLN A 165 13.52 9.62 4.63
C GLN A 165 14.36 10.60 5.44
N THR A 166 13.70 11.54 6.10
CA THR A 166 14.36 12.50 7.00
C THR A 166 14.83 11.89 8.33
N THR A 167 14.80 10.58 8.46
CA THR A 167 15.46 9.90 9.56
C THR A 167 16.91 9.67 9.14
N ASP A 168 17.80 10.49 9.66
CA ASP A 168 19.26 10.32 9.59
C ASP A 168 19.65 8.92 10.06
N THR A 169 19.62 7.96 9.16
CA THR A 169 20.37 6.72 9.35
C THR A 169 21.76 7.00 8.80
N PRO A 170 22.78 7.16 9.67
CA PRO A 170 24.14 7.39 9.19
C PRO A 170 24.56 6.19 8.33
N GLY A 171 24.78 6.41 7.03
CA GLY A 171 25.33 5.41 6.13
C GLY A 171 24.49 5.02 4.91
N ALA A 172 23.28 5.48 4.74
CA ALA A 172 22.55 5.31 3.48
C ALA A 172 22.96 6.40 2.49
N GLY A 173 24.01 6.14 1.72
CA GLY A 173 24.35 6.96 0.56
C GLY A 173 23.23 7.01 -0.46
N PRO A 174 23.19 8.04 -1.34
CA PRO A 174 22.14 8.18 -2.35
C PRO A 174 22.10 6.94 -3.23
N ARG A 175 20.93 6.30 -3.31
CA ARG A 175 20.71 5.25 -4.30
C ARG A 175 20.62 5.94 -5.66
N SER A 176 21.55 5.60 -6.53
CA SER A 176 21.59 6.07 -7.91
C SER A 176 20.27 5.81 -8.63
N PRO A 177 19.89 6.67 -9.59
CA PRO A 177 18.64 6.58 -10.34
C PRO A 177 18.53 5.30 -11.17
#